data_7478916d78f14f11bed7bb8457802af2
#
_entry.id   7478916d78f14f11bed7bb8457802af2
#
_cell.length_a   1.000
_cell.length_b   1.000
_cell.length_c   1.000
_cell.angle_alpha   90.00
_cell.angle_beta   90.00
_cell.angle_gamma   90.00
#
_symmetry.space_group_name_H-M   'P 1'
#
loop_
_entity.id
_entity.type
_entity.pdbx_description
1 polymer ?
#
loop_
_entity_poly.entity_id
_entity_poly.type
_entity_poly.pdbx_seq_one_letter_code
_entity_poly.pdbx_strand_id
1 'polypeptide(L)'
;MKKLFLLASLLMAFGISADAGDITSPNGQIKVNFTLDGTVPTYSVTYQGKTIIKPSRLGYQLAKGGKDGKDLLSDFSVIDEKTSTFDETWTPVWGENKSIRNHYNDMLVELKQNSTDSYMNVRFRVYDDGVGLRYEFPQKGSLNYFTIKEERTEFAMTGDHTAWWIPGDYDTQEYEYTKTRLSGIRPALHAAVSGNLSQTVFSDTGVQTSLQLKTDDGIYINLHEAALVDYPAMHLNLDDKSMTFTSWLTPDAQGMKGYVQTPFKSPWRTMLITDDARKVLSSNLILNLNEPCKIKDTSWIHPVKYVGVWWEMISGKGEWAYTHDYPTVKLDGTDYVHAKPSGKHSANNANVRRYIDFAAAHGFDAVLVEGWNIGWEDWSGYMKEKVFDFLTPYPDFDIKALNEYAHSKGVKLIMHHETSSSVMNYEKYMDRAYQLMKDYG
;
A
#
# COMPACT_ATOMS: atom_id res chain seq x y z
N MET A 1 23.42 58.11 -51.42
CA MET A 1 22.41 57.63 -50.47
C MET A 1 22.40 56.11 -50.53
N LYS A 2 23.11 55.44 -49.62
CA LYS A 2 23.19 53.96 -49.52
C LYS A 2 22.18 53.54 -48.43
N LYS A 3 21.15 52.78 -48.81
CA LYS A 3 20.18 52.18 -47.86
C LYS A 3 20.79 50.88 -47.32
N LEU A 4 21.02 50.84 -45.99
CA LEU A 4 21.47 49.70 -45.25
C LEU A 4 20.22 48.87 -44.87
N PHE A 5 20.08 47.67 -45.39
CA PHE A 5 19.09 46.69 -44.96
C PHE A 5 19.64 45.93 -43.77
N LEU A 6 19.04 46.11 -42.61
CA LEU A 6 19.27 45.33 -41.41
C LEU A 6 18.45 44.06 -41.47
N LEU A 7 19.07 42.93 -41.66
CA LEU A 7 18.44 41.58 -41.59
C LEU A 7 18.47 41.17 -40.12
N ALA A 8 17.33 41.21 -39.45
CA ALA A 8 17.14 40.64 -38.13
C ALA A 8 16.91 39.12 -38.25
N SER A 9 17.93 38.33 -37.95
CA SER A 9 17.82 36.88 -37.85
C SER A 9 17.17 36.54 -36.53
N LEU A 10 15.93 36.05 -36.59
CA LEU A 10 15.17 35.47 -35.46
C LEU A 10 15.77 34.07 -35.20
N LEU A 11 16.61 33.95 -34.19
CA LEU A 11 17.01 32.64 -33.64
C LEU A 11 15.85 32.07 -32.89
N MET A 12 15.09 31.13 -33.52
CA MET A 12 14.26 30.21 -32.78
C MET A 12 15.18 29.24 -32.04
N ALA A 13 15.25 29.37 -30.74
CA ALA A 13 15.83 28.35 -29.89
C ALA A 13 14.88 27.15 -29.89
N PHE A 14 15.15 26.17 -30.73
CA PHE A 14 14.61 24.82 -30.54
C PHE A 14 15.25 24.26 -29.28
N GLY A 15 14.48 24.17 -28.20
CA GLY A 15 14.86 23.38 -27.06
C GLY A 15 15.08 21.94 -27.51
N ILE A 16 16.32 21.47 -27.51
CA ILE A 16 16.66 20.06 -27.68
C ILE A 16 16.22 19.42 -26.38
N SER A 17 15.03 18.76 -26.38
CA SER A 17 14.75 17.75 -25.36
C SER A 17 15.78 16.65 -25.57
N ALA A 18 16.62 16.40 -24.58
CA ALA A 18 17.44 15.21 -24.58
C ALA A 18 16.48 14.04 -24.33
N ASP A 19 16.08 13.35 -25.39
CA ASP A 19 15.33 12.10 -25.29
C ASP A 19 16.23 11.10 -24.54
N ALA A 20 15.91 10.82 -23.30
CA ALA A 20 16.45 9.69 -22.59
C ALA A 20 15.45 8.55 -22.81
N GLY A 21 15.85 7.57 -23.49
CA GLY A 21 15.36 6.26 -23.84
C GLY A 21 13.88 5.90 -23.82
N ASP A 22 13.59 5.03 -24.74
CA ASP A 22 12.35 4.26 -24.83
C ASP A 22 12.61 2.83 -24.37
N ILE A 23 11.63 2.24 -23.68
CA ILE A 23 11.63 0.81 -23.36
C ILE A 23 10.26 0.18 -23.67
N THR A 24 10.28 -1.02 -24.26
CA THR A 24 9.07 -1.77 -24.58
C THR A 24 8.95 -3.03 -23.74
N SER A 25 7.72 -3.53 -23.59
CA SER A 25 7.48 -4.88 -23.07
C SER A 25 8.11 -5.94 -23.99
N PRO A 26 8.35 -7.17 -23.49
CA PRO A 26 8.90 -8.25 -24.31
C PRO A 26 8.06 -8.53 -25.57
N ASN A 27 6.73 -8.42 -25.50
CA ASN A 27 5.83 -8.58 -26.65
C ASN A 27 5.69 -7.31 -27.49
N GLY A 28 6.34 -6.20 -27.14
CA GLY A 28 6.32 -4.93 -27.86
C GLY A 28 5.02 -4.13 -27.77
N GLN A 29 4.03 -4.56 -26.98
CA GLN A 29 2.72 -3.89 -26.93
C GLN A 29 2.69 -2.68 -26.00
N ILE A 30 3.41 -2.71 -24.90
CA ILE A 30 3.53 -1.60 -23.95
C ILE A 30 4.86 -0.91 -24.21
N LYS A 31 4.84 0.40 -24.31
CA LYS A 31 6.04 1.22 -24.46
C LYS A 31 6.03 2.33 -23.42
N VAL A 32 7.13 2.51 -22.72
CA VAL A 32 7.42 3.65 -21.86
C VAL A 32 8.45 4.52 -22.55
N ASN A 33 8.17 5.82 -22.57
CA ASN A 33 9.13 6.84 -22.99
C ASN A 33 9.48 7.68 -21.74
N PHE A 34 10.76 7.90 -21.48
CA PHE A 34 11.26 8.81 -20.47
C PHE A 34 11.97 9.99 -21.13
N THR A 35 11.68 11.21 -20.68
CA THR A 35 12.29 12.44 -21.16
C THR A 35 12.53 13.42 -20.01
N LEU A 36 13.40 14.40 -20.26
CA LEU A 36 13.45 15.62 -19.47
C LEU A 36 12.66 16.70 -20.21
N ASP A 37 11.52 17.13 -19.67
CA ASP A 37 10.82 18.33 -20.15
C ASP A 37 11.55 19.57 -19.61
N GLY A 38 12.48 20.11 -20.42
CA GLY A 38 13.51 21.00 -19.96
C GLY A 38 14.47 20.31 -19.01
N THR A 39 14.19 20.39 -17.70
CA THR A 39 14.99 19.74 -16.65
C THR A 39 14.12 18.90 -15.69
N VAL A 40 12.84 18.72 -16.04
CA VAL A 40 11.85 18.00 -15.23
C VAL A 40 11.74 16.56 -15.70
N PRO A 41 12.01 15.56 -14.85
CA PRO A 41 11.81 14.16 -15.19
C PRO A 41 10.33 13.89 -15.54
N THR A 42 10.11 13.32 -16.72
CA THR A 42 8.77 13.11 -17.28
C THR A 42 8.70 11.75 -17.99
N TYR A 43 7.60 11.06 -17.90
CA TYR A 43 7.38 9.80 -18.60
C TYR A 43 6.01 9.76 -19.27
N SER A 44 5.86 8.89 -20.26
CA SER A 44 4.57 8.56 -20.86
C SER A 44 4.49 7.08 -21.16
N VAL A 45 3.26 6.55 -21.31
CA VAL A 45 3.03 5.13 -21.58
C VAL A 45 2.06 4.99 -22.74
N THR A 46 2.40 4.09 -23.68
CA THR A 46 1.49 3.69 -24.78
C THR A 46 1.22 2.18 -24.72
N TYR A 47 0.05 1.78 -25.18
CA TYR A 47 -0.36 0.39 -25.35
C TYR A 47 -0.87 0.18 -26.78
N GLN A 48 -0.25 -0.73 -27.52
CA GLN A 48 -0.57 -0.98 -28.94
C GLN A 48 -0.58 0.30 -29.78
N GLY A 49 0.36 1.21 -29.51
CA GLY A 49 0.49 2.50 -30.20
C GLY A 49 -0.47 3.61 -29.72
N LYS A 50 -1.40 3.30 -28.81
CA LYS A 50 -2.31 4.31 -28.22
C LYS A 50 -1.72 4.85 -26.92
N THR A 51 -1.79 6.16 -26.72
CA THR A 51 -1.39 6.78 -25.44
C THR A 51 -2.35 6.36 -24.33
N ILE A 52 -1.81 5.87 -23.22
CA ILE A 52 -2.52 5.48 -22.00
C ILE A 52 -2.24 6.48 -20.88
N ILE A 53 -0.96 6.80 -20.66
CA ILE A 53 -0.53 7.85 -19.76
C ILE A 53 0.15 8.93 -20.59
N LYS A 54 -0.39 10.15 -20.55
CA LYS A 54 0.20 11.35 -21.18
C LYS A 54 1.50 11.72 -20.43
N PRO A 55 2.33 12.64 -20.97
CA PRO A 55 3.50 13.14 -20.25
C PRO A 55 3.15 13.50 -18.81
N SER A 56 3.81 12.83 -17.87
CA SER A 56 3.55 12.84 -16.42
C SER A 56 4.85 13.08 -15.68
N ARG A 57 4.85 14.04 -14.77
CA ARG A 57 6.05 14.48 -14.05
C ARG A 57 6.40 13.51 -12.91
N LEU A 58 7.69 13.46 -12.60
CA LEU A 58 8.25 12.64 -11.55
C LEU A 58 9.09 13.50 -10.59
N GLY A 59 9.15 13.10 -9.32
CA GLY A 59 10.02 13.73 -8.35
C GLY A 59 9.47 13.75 -6.93
N TYR A 60 10.20 14.49 -6.07
CA TYR A 60 9.88 14.60 -4.65
C TYR A 60 9.95 16.05 -4.17
N GLN A 61 9.00 16.40 -3.33
CA GLN A 61 9.07 17.56 -2.48
C GLN A 61 9.66 17.13 -1.13
N LEU A 62 10.74 17.81 -0.70
CA LEU A 62 11.46 17.50 0.52
C LEU A 62 11.03 18.42 1.66
N ALA A 63 11.00 17.90 2.89
CA ALA A 63 10.89 18.75 4.06
C ALA A 63 12.18 19.54 4.30
N LYS A 64 12.09 20.67 5.03
CA LYS A 64 13.25 21.46 5.42
C LYS A 64 14.27 20.57 6.16
N GLY A 65 15.44 20.36 5.59
CA GLY A 65 16.47 19.50 6.15
C GLY A 65 17.39 18.86 5.11
N GLY A 66 17.05 18.88 3.82
CA GLY A 66 18.04 18.67 2.78
C GLY A 66 19.08 19.77 2.87
N LYS A 67 20.36 19.45 2.71
CA LYS A 67 21.51 20.37 2.92
C LYS A 67 21.39 21.71 2.21
N ASP A 68 20.54 21.80 1.16
CA ASP A 68 20.34 22.98 0.34
C ASP A 68 18.85 23.38 0.20
N GLY A 69 17.91 22.72 0.93
CA GLY A 69 16.48 23.06 0.98
C GLY A 69 15.75 22.97 -0.36
N LYS A 70 16.29 22.25 -1.36
CA LYS A 70 15.70 22.13 -2.68
C LYS A 70 14.95 20.84 -2.86
N ASP A 71 13.81 20.94 -3.55
CA ASP A 71 13.00 19.82 -3.96
C ASP A 71 13.65 19.06 -5.14
N LEU A 72 13.36 17.79 -5.26
CA LEU A 72 13.80 16.93 -6.36
C LEU A 72 12.73 16.89 -7.46
N LEU A 73 12.32 18.05 -7.97
CA LEU A 73 11.26 18.21 -8.97
C LEU A 73 11.78 18.65 -10.34
N SER A 74 12.96 19.27 -10.39
CA SER A 74 13.54 19.84 -11.60
C SER A 74 15.04 20.00 -11.46
N ASP A 75 15.69 20.62 -12.47
CA ASP A 75 17.12 20.89 -12.51
C ASP A 75 17.96 19.62 -12.68
N PHE A 76 17.39 18.61 -13.35
CA PHE A 76 18.07 17.35 -13.61
C PHE A 76 18.75 17.30 -14.98
N SER A 77 19.83 16.52 -15.02
CA SER A 77 20.45 16.00 -16.22
C SER A 77 20.50 14.49 -16.15
N VAL A 78 20.31 13.81 -17.28
CA VAL A 78 20.57 12.37 -17.41
C VAL A 78 22.07 12.18 -17.48
N ILE A 79 22.61 11.35 -16.60
CA ILE A 79 24.05 11.04 -16.57
C ILE A 79 24.37 9.65 -17.09
N ASP A 80 23.42 8.73 -17.04
CA ASP A 80 23.55 7.39 -17.61
C ASP A 80 22.18 6.75 -17.82
N GLU A 81 22.10 5.80 -18.76
CA GLU A 81 20.94 4.97 -19.02
C GLU A 81 21.38 3.53 -19.23
N LYS A 82 20.72 2.60 -18.54
CA LYS A 82 21.02 1.17 -18.62
C LYS A 82 19.74 0.40 -18.91
N THR A 83 19.80 -0.48 -19.90
CA THR A 83 18.72 -1.39 -20.24
C THR A 83 19.15 -2.83 -20.10
N SER A 84 18.21 -3.70 -19.75
CA SER A 84 18.41 -5.14 -19.67
C SER A 84 17.11 -5.88 -19.85
N THR A 85 17.18 -7.18 -20.09
CA THR A 85 16.03 -8.09 -20.14
C THR A 85 16.18 -9.15 -19.07
N PHE A 86 15.08 -9.52 -18.44
CA PHE A 86 15.03 -10.57 -17.44
C PHE A 86 13.92 -11.56 -17.77
N ASP A 87 14.20 -12.86 -17.65
CA ASP A 87 13.25 -13.93 -17.88
C ASP A 87 13.56 -15.13 -17.02
N GLU A 88 12.75 -15.40 -16.02
CA GLU A 88 12.83 -16.59 -15.19
C GLU A 88 11.44 -17.05 -14.77
N THR A 89 11.35 -18.30 -14.32
CA THR A 89 10.13 -18.83 -13.70
C THR A 89 10.45 -19.20 -12.26
N TRP A 90 9.66 -18.68 -11.33
CA TRP A 90 9.80 -18.93 -9.90
C TRP A 90 8.58 -19.64 -9.33
N THR A 91 8.74 -20.25 -8.17
CA THR A 91 7.67 -20.97 -7.46
C THR A 91 7.32 -20.19 -6.20
N PRO A 92 6.08 -19.70 -6.05
CA PRO A 92 5.63 -19.08 -4.82
C PRO A 92 5.54 -20.12 -3.69
N VAL A 93 5.67 -19.64 -2.45
CA VAL A 93 5.57 -20.51 -1.25
C VAL A 93 4.20 -21.19 -1.20
N TRP A 94 3.16 -20.43 -1.51
CA TRP A 94 1.76 -20.87 -1.68
C TRP A 94 1.02 -19.87 -2.57
N GLY A 95 -0.20 -20.15 -2.95
CA GLY A 95 -1.03 -19.27 -3.76
C GLY A 95 -1.75 -19.99 -4.89
N GLU A 96 -2.35 -19.23 -5.78
CA GLU A 96 -3.20 -19.75 -6.86
C GLU A 96 -2.37 -20.36 -8.00
N ASN A 97 -1.14 -19.87 -8.20
CA ASN A 97 -0.25 -20.31 -9.28
C ASN A 97 0.86 -21.20 -8.75
N LYS A 98 1.02 -22.37 -9.35
CA LYS A 98 2.12 -23.28 -9.03
C LYS A 98 3.49 -22.69 -9.44
N SER A 99 3.53 -21.95 -10.52
CA SER A 99 4.73 -21.29 -11.04
C SER A 99 4.35 -19.97 -11.71
N ILE A 100 5.22 -18.98 -11.60
CA ILE A 100 5.02 -17.63 -12.13
C ILE A 100 6.23 -17.26 -12.98
N ARG A 101 5.98 -16.90 -14.24
CA ARG A 101 7.02 -16.31 -15.10
C ARG A 101 7.24 -14.85 -14.75
N ASN A 102 8.48 -14.46 -14.52
CA ASN A 102 8.91 -13.09 -14.31
C ASN A 102 9.72 -12.65 -15.54
N HIS A 103 9.05 -12.02 -16.50
CA HIS A 103 9.62 -11.65 -17.78
C HIS A 103 9.36 -10.17 -18.08
N TYR A 104 10.43 -9.37 -18.12
CA TYR A 104 10.34 -7.93 -18.34
C TYR A 104 11.59 -7.38 -19.04
N ASN A 105 11.45 -6.21 -19.61
CA ASN A 105 12.56 -5.34 -19.95
C ASN A 105 12.72 -4.27 -18.87
N ASP A 106 13.95 -3.99 -18.47
CA ASP A 106 14.33 -3.06 -17.39
C ASP A 106 15.09 -1.87 -17.96
N MET A 107 14.74 -0.66 -17.52
CA MET A 107 15.46 0.57 -17.84
C MET A 107 15.72 1.35 -16.55
N LEU A 108 16.98 1.64 -16.30
CA LEU A 108 17.42 2.53 -15.23
C LEU A 108 17.95 3.82 -15.82
N VAL A 109 17.31 4.93 -15.50
CA VAL A 109 17.78 6.29 -15.86
C VAL A 109 18.42 6.91 -14.62
N GLU A 110 19.71 7.20 -14.70
CA GLU A 110 20.46 7.85 -13.63
C GLU A 110 20.41 9.37 -13.81
N LEU A 111 19.86 10.05 -12.81
CA LEU A 111 19.67 11.50 -12.80
C LEU A 111 20.57 12.17 -11.76
N LYS A 112 21.15 13.31 -12.14
CA LYS A 112 21.85 14.22 -11.25
C LYS A 112 21.15 15.58 -11.26
N GLN A 113 20.83 16.11 -10.09
CA GLN A 113 20.37 17.49 -9.95
C GLN A 113 21.59 18.43 -10.02
N ASN A 114 21.56 19.39 -10.95
CA ASN A 114 22.76 20.15 -11.32
C ASN A 114 23.23 21.09 -10.21
N SER A 115 22.32 21.70 -9.46
CA SER A 115 22.63 22.72 -8.45
C SER A 115 22.95 22.18 -7.07
N THR A 116 22.65 20.90 -6.74
CA THR A 116 22.74 20.35 -5.37
C THR A 116 23.65 19.15 -5.21
N ASP A 117 24.20 18.59 -6.26
CA ASP A 117 24.90 17.29 -6.28
C ASP A 117 24.08 16.13 -5.71
N SER A 118 22.75 16.20 -5.86
CA SER A 118 21.81 15.15 -5.46
C SER A 118 21.55 14.20 -6.62
N TYR A 119 21.37 12.91 -6.31
CA TYR A 119 21.12 11.86 -7.30
C TYR A 119 19.77 11.23 -7.02
N MET A 120 18.94 11.09 -8.06
CA MET A 120 17.64 10.41 -8.03
C MET A 120 17.51 9.61 -9.32
N ASN A 121 17.58 8.29 -9.22
CA ASN A 121 17.41 7.42 -10.37
C ASN A 121 15.94 7.04 -10.52
N VAL A 122 15.52 6.82 -11.76
CA VAL A 122 14.19 6.31 -12.09
C VAL A 122 14.35 4.97 -12.78
N ARG A 123 13.71 3.93 -12.26
CA ARG A 123 13.71 2.60 -12.86
C ARG A 123 12.33 2.23 -13.37
N PHE A 124 12.30 1.71 -14.58
CA PHE A 124 11.11 1.11 -15.20
C PHE A 124 11.32 -0.38 -15.40
N ARG A 125 10.33 -1.19 -15.07
CA ARG A 125 10.19 -2.58 -15.51
C ARG A 125 8.92 -2.71 -16.32
N VAL A 126 9.06 -3.11 -17.57
CA VAL A 126 7.95 -3.18 -18.51
C VAL A 126 7.66 -4.64 -18.81
N TYR A 127 6.50 -5.09 -18.37
CA TYR A 127 5.95 -6.43 -18.56
C TYR A 127 4.94 -6.43 -19.70
N ASP A 128 4.52 -7.62 -20.15
CA ASP A 128 3.50 -7.76 -21.18
C ASP A 128 2.10 -7.30 -20.73
N ASP A 129 1.87 -7.21 -19.42
CA ASP A 129 0.60 -6.81 -18.80
C ASP A 129 0.69 -5.50 -17.99
N GLY A 130 1.86 -4.83 -17.95
CA GLY A 130 1.96 -3.58 -17.22
C GLY A 130 3.36 -3.04 -17.02
N VAL A 131 3.43 -1.98 -16.21
CA VAL A 131 4.65 -1.23 -15.91
C VAL A 131 4.79 -1.09 -14.41
N GLY A 132 5.99 -1.33 -13.90
CA GLY A 132 6.47 -0.87 -12.60
C GLY A 132 7.42 0.30 -12.76
N LEU A 133 7.19 1.37 -12.00
CA LEU A 133 8.04 2.55 -11.89
C LEU A 133 8.47 2.71 -10.44
N ARG A 134 9.76 2.93 -10.16
CA ARG A 134 10.24 3.33 -8.82
C ARG A 134 11.40 4.29 -8.88
N TYR A 135 11.65 4.93 -7.76
CA TYR A 135 12.83 5.76 -7.54
C TYR A 135 13.92 4.98 -6.80
N GLU A 136 15.16 5.24 -7.15
CA GLU A 136 16.32 4.69 -6.45
C GLU A 136 17.28 5.83 -6.08
N PHE A 137 17.64 5.93 -4.81
CA PHE A 137 18.54 6.93 -4.29
C PHE A 137 19.88 6.26 -3.95
N PRO A 138 20.93 6.43 -4.77
CA PRO A 138 22.22 5.82 -4.49
C PRO A 138 22.92 6.51 -3.33
N GLN A 139 23.80 5.81 -2.64
CA GLN A 139 24.68 6.42 -1.65
C GLN A 139 25.79 7.22 -2.35
N LYS A 140 25.42 8.38 -2.90
CA LYS A 140 26.28 9.23 -3.72
C LYS A 140 25.85 10.70 -3.58
N GLY A 141 26.84 11.60 -3.66
CA GLY A 141 26.59 13.04 -3.58
C GLY A 141 26.21 13.54 -2.20
N SER A 142 25.36 14.57 -2.13
CA SER A 142 25.01 15.28 -0.91
C SER A 142 23.78 14.69 -0.18
N LEU A 143 22.97 13.88 -0.85
CA LEU A 143 21.69 13.38 -0.34
C LEU A 143 21.89 12.05 0.40
N ASN A 144 22.18 12.09 1.72
CA ASN A 144 22.39 10.91 2.55
C ASN A 144 21.20 10.62 3.46
N TYR A 145 20.63 11.65 4.08
CA TYR A 145 19.43 11.61 4.90
C TYR A 145 18.50 12.72 4.46
N PHE A 146 17.24 12.39 4.24
CA PHE A 146 16.25 13.38 3.88
C PHE A 146 14.84 12.95 4.32
N THR A 147 13.98 13.93 4.50
CA THR A 147 12.58 13.72 4.84
C THR A 147 11.72 14.05 3.64
N ILE A 148 10.87 13.12 3.25
CA ILE A 148 9.90 13.30 2.17
C ILE A 148 8.70 14.07 2.72
N LYS A 149 8.37 15.20 2.07
CA LYS A 149 7.12 15.91 2.31
C LYS A 149 6.03 15.40 1.39
N GLU A 150 6.31 15.20 0.11
CA GLU A 150 5.42 14.59 -0.87
C GLU A 150 6.20 13.89 -1.97
N GLU A 151 5.71 12.76 -2.42
CA GLU A 151 6.07 12.17 -3.70
C GLU A 151 5.16 12.80 -4.77
N ARG A 152 5.72 13.20 -5.89
CA ARG A 152 5.01 13.88 -6.98
C ARG A 152 4.98 13.04 -8.25
N THR A 153 4.71 11.76 -8.11
CA THR A 153 4.48 10.87 -9.26
C THR A 153 3.10 11.16 -9.85
N GLU A 154 3.08 11.62 -11.08
CA GLU A 154 1.85 11.90 -11.82
C GLU A 154 1.43 10.73 -12.71
N PHE A 155 0.11 10.62 -12.93
CA PHE A 155 -0.52 9.72 -13.89
C PHE A 155 -1.55 10.55 -14.67
N ALA A 156 -1.13 11.18 -15.75
CA ALA A 156 -1.98 12.05 -16.56
C ALA A 156 -2.82 11.23 -17.53
N MET A 157 -4.10 11.06 -17.21
CA MET A 157 -5.03 10.25 -17.99
C MET A 157 -5.39 10.92 -19.32
N THR A 158 -5.73 10.11 -20.33
CA THR A 158 -6.04 10.59 -21.68
C THR A 158 -7.45 11.17 -21.82
N GLY A 159 -8.31 10.97 -20.82
CA GLY A 159 -9.67 11.46 -20.84
C GLY A 159 -10.42 11.23 -19.55
N ASP A 160 -11.69 11.56 -19.55
CA ASP A 160 -12.62 11.35 -18.45
C ASP A 160 -13.09 9.87 -18.43
N HIS A 161 -12.22 8.99 -17.96
CA HIS A 161 -12.44 7.54 -17.97
C HIS A 161 -13.46 7.09 -16.95
N THR A 162 -14.08 5.92 -17.16
CA THR A 162 -14.84 5.24 -16.10
C THR A 162 -13.88 4.75 -15.02
N ALA A 163 -14.21 5.02 -13.77
CA ALA A 163 -13.44 4.61 -12.60
C ALA A 163 -14.28 3.79 -11.62
N TRP A 164 -13.68 2.78 -11.01
CA TRP A 164 -14.15 2.11 -9.79
C TRP A 164 -13.17 2.49 -8.69
N TRP A 165 -13.67 3.18 -7.68
CA TRP A 165 -12.85 3.85 -6.69
C TRP A 165 -13.51 3.83 -5.30
N ILE A 166 -12.70 4.01 -4.27
CA ILE A 166 -13.14 4.30 -2.90
C ILE A 166 -12.51 5.61 -2.44
N PRO A 167 -13.16 6.34 -1.49
CA PRO A 167 -12.63 7.59 -0.94
C PRO A 167 -11.19 7.45 -0.44
N GLY A 168 -10.36 8.45 -0.71
CA GLY A 168 -9.01 8.53 -0.18
C GLY A 168 -9.06 8.84 1.32
N ASP A 169 -8.63 7.88 2.13
CA ASP A 169 -8.70 7.95 3.58
C ASP A 169 -7.44 7.36 4.20
N TYR A 170 -6.91 8.00 5.26
CA TYR A 170 -5.68 7.53 5.91
C TYR A 170 -5.91 6.41 6.92
N ASP A 171 -7.13 6.24 7.43
CA ASP A 171 -7.42 5.36 8.55
C ASP A 171 -8.11 4.07 8.14
N THR A 172 -8.81 4.05 6.99
CA THR A 172 -9.60 2.89 6.56
C THR A 172 -9.57 2.66 5.06
N GLN A 173 -9.73 1.40 4.65
CA GLN A 173 -9.99 0.96 3.26
C GLN A 173 -11.33 0.21 3.14
N GLU A 174 -12.21 0.31 4.12
CA GLU A 174 -13.45 -0.48 4.23
C GLU A 174 -14.67 0.21 3.61
N TYR A 175 -14.45 1.03 2.61
CA TYR A 175 -15.51 1.62 1.81
C TYR A 175 -15.97 0.68 0.69
N GLU A 176 -17.23 0.79 0.29
CA GLU A 176 -17.72 0.13 -0.92
C GLU A 176 -17.23 0.86 -2.17
N TYR A 177 -16.92 0.10 -3.22
CA TYR A 177 -16.50 0.68 -4.49
C TYR A 177 -17.62 1.47 -5.16
N THR A 178 -17.33 2.70 -5.49
CA THR A 178 -18.20 3.59 -6.27
C THR A 178 -17.75 3.62 -7.73
N LYS A 179 -18.71 3.59 -8.65
CA LYS A 179 -18.45 3.66 -10.09
C LYS A 179 -18.93 4.99 -10.64
N THR A 180 -18.01 5.79 -11.20
CA THR A 180 -18.30 7.06 -11.88
C THR A 180 -17.37 7.27 -13.06
N ARG A 181 -17.54 8.38 -13.79
CA ARG A 181 -16.45 9.01 -14.56
C ARG A 181 -15.46 9.67 -13.58
N LEU A 182 -14.25 9.98 -14.02
CA LEU A 182 -13.27 10.71 -13.21
C LEU A 182 -13.83 12.07 -12.74
N SER A 183 -14.51 12.80 -13.63
CA SER A 183 -15.22 14.05 -13.29
C SER A 183 -16.33 13.88 -12.25
N GLY A 184 -16.84 12.67 -12.09
CA GLY A 184 -17.86 12.31 -11.11
C GLY A 184 -17.35 12.00 -9.71
N ILE A 185 -16.04 11.93 -9.49
CA ILE A 185 -15.45 11.61 -8.17
C ILE A 185 -15.81 12.70 -7.17
N ARG A 186 -15.48 13.96 -7.47
CA ARG A 186 -15.77 15.12 -6.56
C ARG A 186 -17.22 15.19 -6.11
N PRO A 187 -18.23 15.19 -6.99
CA PRO A 187 -19.63 15.30 -6.55
C PRO A 187 -20.13 14.04 -5.83
N ALA A 188 -19.52 12.88 -6.03
CA ALA A 188 -19.94 11.63 -5.41
C ALA A 188 -19.21 11.33 -4.09
N LEU A 189 -18.08 11.98 -3.79
CA LEU A 189 -17.19 11.59 -2.72
C LEU A 189 -17.88 11.54 -1.34
N HIS A 190 -18.60 12.58 -0.96
CA HIS A 190 -19.27 12.61 0.34
C HIS A 190 -20.33 11.52 0.51
N ALA A 191 -21.02 11.16 -0.57
CA ALA A 191 -22.00 10.05 -0.54
C ALA A 191 -21.32 8.67 -0.50
N ALA A 192 -20.08 8.56 -0.98
CA ALA A 192 -19.29 7.33 -0.96
C ALA A 192 -18.61 7.07 0.39
N VAL A 193 -18.50 8.09 1.25
CA VAL A 193 -17.97 7.95 2.62
C VAL A 193 -19.05 7.31 3.48
N SER A 194 -18.92 6.02 3.74
CA SER A 194 -19.80 5.27 4.67
C SER A 194 -19.29 5.38 6.11
N GLY A 195 -20.17 5.06 7.09
CA GLY A 195 -19.78 5.07 8.49
C GLY A 195 -18.76 3.98 8.81
N ASN A 196 -17.58 4.39 9.23
CA ASN A 196 -16.51 3.54 9.77
C ASN A 196 -16.09 4.05 11.15
N LEU A 197 -15.37 3.24 11.91
CA LEU A 197 -14.93 3.60 13.26
C LEU A 197 -13.92 4.75 13.28
N SER A 198 -13.08 4.84 12.26
CA SER A 198 -12.08 5.89 12.10
C SER A 198 -12.05 6.33 10.64
N GLN A 199 -12.06 7.63 10.41
CA GLN A 199 -12.11 8.23 9.07
C GLN A 199 -11.27 9.50 9.03
N THR A 200 -10.35 9.56 8.07
CA THR A 200 -9.58 10.77 7.77
C THR A 200 -9.48 10.95 6.25
N VAL A 201 -10.57 11.40 5.64
CA VAL A 201 -10.64 11.73 4.21
C VAL A 201 -9.79 12.96 3.95
N PHE A 202 -8.82 12.85 3.06
CA PHE A 202 -7.82 13.91 2.87
C PHE A 202 -8.14 14.92 1.77
N SER A 203 -9.07 14.62 0.85
CA SER A 203 -9.38 15.47 -0.29
C SER A 203 -10.74 15.12 -0.91
N ASP A 204 -11.42 16.12 -1.50
CA ASP A 204 -12.68 15.93 -2.24
C ASP A 204 -12.50 15.14 -3.57
N THR A 205 -11.28 14.91 -4.01
CA THR A 205 -10.93 14.14 -5.22
C THR A 205 -9.90 13.07 -4.93
N GLY A 206 -9.65 12.81 -3.63
CA GLY A 206 -8.75 11.76 -3.19
C GLY A 206 -9.38 10.37 -3.35
N VAL A 207 -8.62 9.43 -3.88
CA VAL A 207 -9.02 8.03 -4.00
C VAL A 207 -7.91 7.11 -3.52
N GLN A 208 -8.30 5.91 -3.11
CA GLN A 208 -7.33 4.88 -2.72
C GLN A 208 -6.83 4.09 -3.92
N THR A 209 -5.71 3.43 -3.76
CA THR A 209 -5.27 2.33 -4.61
C THR A 209 -5.72 1.00 -3.98
N SER A 210 -6.05 -0.04 -4.75
CA SER A 210 -5.93 -0.09 -6.21
C SER A 210 -7.09 0.65 -6.89
N LEU A 211 -6.75 1.53 -7.81
CA LEU A 211 -7.74 2.27 -8.60
C LEU A 211 -7.93 1.60 -9.96
N GLN A 212 -9.14 1.15 -10.25
CA GLN A 212 -9.48 0.54 -11.53
C GLN A 212 -10.13 1.55 -12.47
N LEU A 213 -9.58 1.67 -13.68
CA LEU A 213 -10.08 2.54 -14.74
C LEU A 213 -10.44 1.74 -15.98
N LYS A 214 -11.34 2.29 -16.79
CA LYS A 214 -11.65 1.79 -18.15
C LYS A 214 -11.81 2.96 -19.10
N THR A 215 -11.06 2.95 -20.20
CA THR A 215 -11.19 3.91 -21.28
C THR A 215 -12.44 3.63 -22.12
N ASP A 216 -12.91 4.61 -22.90
CA ASP A 216 -14.11 4.43 -23.74
C ASP A 216 -13.89 3.43 -24.88
N ASP A 217 -12.63 3.24 -25.31
CA ASP A 217 -12.25 2.25 -26.31
C ASP A 217 -11.87 0.87 -25.71
N GLY A 218 -12.17 0.67 -24.42
CA GLY A 218 -12.20 -0.65 -23.82
C GLY A 218 -10.90 -1.09 -23.14
N ILE A 219 -9.90 -0.22 -22.95
CA ILE A 219 -8.65 -0.55 -22.25
C ILE A 219 -8.87 -0.39 -20.75
N TYR A 220 -8.47 -1.40 -19.99
CA TYR A 220 -8.46 -1.41 -18.53
C TYR A 220 -7.09 -0.98 -18.01
N ILE A 221 -7.09 -0.09 -17.02
CA ILE A 221 -5.87 0.43 -16.38
C ILE A 221 -6.08 0.27 -14.87
N ASN A 222 -5.15 -0.39 -14.19
CA ASN A 222 -5.17 -0.46 -12.72
C ASN A 222 -3.92 0.24 -12.17
N LEU A 223 -4.14 1.26 -11.35
CA LEU A 223 -3.07 1.98 -10.66
C LEU A 223 -2.96 1.48 -9.23
N HIS A 224 -1.76 1.01 -8.86
CA HIS A 224 -1.49 0.47 -7.53
C HIS A 224 0.00 0.61 -7.19
N GLU A 225 0.44 -0.09 -6.16
CA GLU A 225 1.83 -0.16 -5.71
C GLU A 225 2.24 -1.60 -5.41
N ALA A 226 3.55 -1.86 -5.42
CA ALA A 226 4.13 -3.15 -5.05
C ALA A 226 5.40 -2.95 -4.22
N ALA A 227 5.78 -3.97 -3.46
CA ALA A 227 6.93 -3.93 -2.55
C ALA A 227 6.86 -2.73 -1.57
N LEU A 228 5.70 -2.52 -0.96
CA LEU A 228 5.50 -1.52 0.08
C LEU A 228 6.20 -1.99 1.36
N VAL A 229 7.47 -1.62 1.49
CA VAL A 229 8.33 -1.98 2.62
C VAL A 229 9.00 -0.71 3.14
N ASP A 230 8.82 -0.43 4.43
CA ASP A 230 9.39 0.73 5.13
C ASP A 230 9.16 2.07 4.39
N TYR A 231 7.92 2.25 3.94
CA TYR A 231 7.47 3.41 3.19
C TYR A 231 5.96 3.62 3.37
N PRO A 232 5.46 4.87 3.34
CA PRO A 232 4.04 5.14 3.47
C PRO A 232 3.22 4.65 2.28
N ALA A 233 2.00 4.20 2.54
CA ALA A 233 1.06 3.77 1.51
C ALA A 233 0.68 4.92 0.57
N MET A 234 0.52 4.60 -0.71
CA MET A 234 0.12 5.55 -1.74
C MET A 234 -1.40 5.60 -1.91
N HIS A 235 -1.93 6.79 -1.81
CA HIS A 235 -3.23 7.20 -2.35
C HIS A 235 -3.01 8.05 -3.60
N LEU A 236 -4.08 8.43 -4.25
CA LEU A 236 -4.05 9.27 -5.45
C LEU A 236 -4.97 10.48 -5.25
N ASN A 237 -4.50 11.67 -5.63
CA ASN A 237 -5.32 12.87 -5.65
C ASN A 237 -5.53 13.32 -7.10
N LEU A 238 -6.79 13.49 -7.52
CA LEU A 238 -7.15 13.85 -8.88
C LEU A 238 -7.25 15.38 -9.04
N ASP A 239 -6.50 15.91 -9.98
CA ASP A 239 -6.86 17.18 -10.61
C ASP A 239 -7.93 16.89 -11.68
N ASP A 240 -9.19 17.15 -11.34
CA ASP A 240 -10.36 16.87 -12.17
C ASP A 240 -10.52 17.83 -13.38
N LYS A 241 -9.63 18.80 -13.53
CA LYS A 241 -9.57 19.69 -14.72
C LYS A 241 -8.63 19.11 -15.79
N SER A 242 -7.46 18.65 -15.38
CA SER A 242 -6.46 18.07 -16.27
C SER A 242 -6.58 16.55 -16.42
N MET A 243 -7.43 15.91 -15.59
CA MET A 243 -7.55 14.46 -15.47
C MET A 243 -6.20 13.82 -15.09
N THR A 244 -5.48 14.43 -14.17
CA THR A 244 -4.17 13.97 -13.73
C THR A 244 -4.23 13.55 -12.27
N PHE A 245 -3.91 12.29 -11.99
CA PHE A 245 -3.65 11.83 -10.64
C PHE A 245 -2.22 12.18 -10.23
N THR A 246 -2.06 12.58 -8.98
CA THR A 246 -0.74 12.71 -8.32
C THR A 246 -0.72 11.78 -7.10
N SER A 247 0.38 11.08 -6.90
CA SER A 247 0.58 10.28 -5.69
C SER A 247 0.39 11.13 -4.44
N TRP A 248 -0.27 10.53 -3.44
CA TRP A 248 -0.57 11.17 -2.17
C TRP A 248 -0.29 10.17 -1.06
N LEU A 249 0.81 10.36 -0.36
CA LEU A 249 1.27 9.40 0.64
C LEU A 249 0.60 9.63 2.00
N THR A 250 0.43 8.55 2.76
CA THR A 250 -0.04 8.64 4.15
C THR A 250 0.98 9.39 5.00
N PRO A 251 0.58 10.45 5.74
CA PRO A 251 1.49 11.19 6.61
C PRO A 251 1.72 10.50 7.95
N ASP A 252 2.83 10.86 8.61
CA ASP A 252 2.99 10.68 10.04
C ASP A 252 2.29 11.79 10.84
N ALA A 253 2.40 11.75 12.18
CA ALA A 253 1.80 12.74 13.07
C ALA A 253 2.33 14.18 12.88
N GLN A 254 3.48 14.37 12.23
CA GLN A 254 4.08 15.65 11.88
C GLN A 254 3.75 16.09 10.46
N GLY A 255 3.00 15.28 9.71
CA GLY A 255 2.64 15.51 8.31
C GLY A 255 3.76 15.17 7.33
N MET A 256 4.80 14.41 7.75
CA MET A 256 5.87 13.95 6.89
C MET A 256 5.50 12.60 6.25
N LYS A 257 6.05 12.35 5.07
CA LYS A 257 5.71 11.17 4.25
C LYS A 257 6.82 10.11 4.19
N GLY A 258 7.89 10.31 4.94
CA GLY A 258 8.96 9.33 5.05
C GLY A 258 10.30 9.93 5.43
N TYR A 259 11.10 9.12 6.10
CA TYR A 259 12.46 9.46 6.54
C TYR A 259 13.41 8.49 5.87
N VAL A 260 14.24 8.99 4.98
CA VAL A 260 15.05 8.18 4.07
C VAL A 260 16.53 8.30 4.40
N GLN A 261 17.20 7.15 4.44
CA GLN A 261 18.65 7.03 4.44
C GLN A 261 19.08 6.31 3.16
N THR A 262 20.03 6.88 2.42
CA THR A 262 20.59 6.24 1.22
C THR A 262 21.60 5.14 1.58
N PRO A 263 21.74 4.06 0.79
CA PRO A 263 20.99 3.81 -0.45
C PRO A 263 19.55 3.38 -0.17
N PHE A 264 18.61 3.86 -0.96
CA PHE A 264 17.19 3.59 -0.76
C PHE A 264 16.48 3.33 -2.09
N LYS A 265 15.44 2.50 -2.07
CA LYS A 265 14.54 2.25 -3.20
C LYS A 265 13.10 2.43 -2.72
N SER A 266 12.34 3.25 -3.41
CA SER A 266 10.91 3.38 -3.12
C SER A 266 10.15 2.10 -3.49
N PRO A 267 8.92 1.89 -2.99
CA PRO A 267 7.99 0.95 -3.59
C PRO A 267 7.80 1.21 -5.08
N TRP A 268 7.32 0.19 -5.79
CA TRP A 268 6.92 0.34 -7.18
C TRP A 268 5.56 1.02 -7.28
N ARG A 269 5.44 1.97 -8.20
CA ARG A 269 4.17 2.48 -8.68
C ARG A 269 3.80 1.66 -9.90
N THR A 270 2.63 1.00 -9.86
CA THR A 270 2.26 0.01 -10.87
C THR A 270 1.13 0.50 -11.75
N MET A 271 1.22 0.18 -13.02
CA MET A 271 0.21 0.43 -14.04
C MET A 271 -0.03 -0.90 -14.76
N LEU A 272 -1.06 -1.67 -14.36
CA LEU A 272 -1.52 -2.81 -15.14
C LEU A 272 -2.35 -2.28 -16.31
N ILE A 273 -2.11 -2.77 -17.53
CA ILE A 273 -2.72 -2.28 -18.75
C ILE A 273 -3.15 -3.47 -19.60
N THR A 274 -4.44 -3.55 -19.96
CA THR A 274 -4.97 -4.66 -20.76
C THR A 274 -6.26 -4.29 -21.47
N ASP A 275 -6.56 -4.96 -22.56
CA ASP A 275 -7.84 -4.91 -23.28
C ASP A 275 -8.85 -6.00 -22.84
N ASP A 276 -8.47 -6.82 -21.88
CA ASP A 276 -9.31 -7.91 -21.35
C ASP A 276 -9.43 -7.81 -19.81
N ALA A 277 -10.64 -7.53 -19.32
CA ALA A 277 -10.93 -7.42 -17.88
C ALA A 277 -10.48 -8.63 -17.05
N ARG A 278 -10.50 -9.85 -17.63
CA ARG A 278 -10.10 -11.08 -16.94
C ARG A 278 -8.61 -11.09 -16.60
N LYS A 279 -7.78 -10.42 -17.40
CA LYS A 279 -6.35 -10.30 -17.19
C LYS A 279 -6.01 -9.42 -15.97
N VAL A 280 -6.92 -8.53 -15.56
CA VAL A 280 -6.76 -7.77 -14.32
C VAL A 280 -6.68 -8.70 -13.12
N LEU A 281 -7.54 -9.74 -13.08
CA LEU A 281 -7.58 -10.72 -11.99
C LEU A 281 -6.43 -11.72 -12.03
N SER A 282 -5.92 -12.04 -13.23
CA SER A 282 -4.88 -13.07 -13.42
C SER A 282 -3.47 -12.53 -13.52
N SER A 283 -3.28 -11.22 -13.42
CA SER A 283 -1.96 -10.59 -13.48
C SER A 283 -1.11 -10.96 -12.27
N ASN A 284 0.17 -11.25 -12.53
CA ASN A 284 1.18 -11.47 -11.50
C ASN A 284 2.14 -10.28 -11.38
N LEU A 285 1.81 -9.12 -11.94
CA LEU A 285 2.65 -7.92 -11.94
C LEU A 285 3.12 -7.54 -10.53
N ILE A 286 2.17 -7.48 -9.58
CA ILE A 286 2.47 -7.13 -8.19
C ILE A 286 3.42 -8.15 -7.55
N LEU A 287 3.19 -9.45 -7.75
CA LEU A 287 4.04 -10.50 -7.21
C LEU A 287 5.46 -10.45 -7.80
N ASN A 288 5.57 -10.23 -9.11
CA ASN A 288 6.85 -10.15 -9.82
C ASN A 288 7.69 -8.92 -9.46
N LEU A 289 7.06 -7.85 -8.97
CA LEU A 289 7.75 -6.62 -8.54
C LEU A 289 8.20 -6.67 -7.08
N ASN A 290 7.79 -7.69 -6.31
CA ASN A 290 8.29 -7.90 -4.96
C ASN A 290 9.63 -8.66 -4.95
N GLU A 291 10.39 -8.45 -3.89
CA GLU A 291 11.65 -9.18 -3.68
C GLU A 291 11.35 -10.67 -3.37
N PRO A 292 12.29 -11.57 -3.67
CA PRO A 292 12.14 -12.99 -3.33
C PRO A 292 11.93 -13.21 -1.82
N CYS A 293 11.26 -14.32 -1.48
CA CYS A 293 11.06 -14.72 -0.08
C CYS A 293 12.41 -14.87 0.65
N LYS A 294 12.55 -14.21 1.80
CA LYS A 294 13.75 -14.24 2.64
C LYS A 294 13.76 -15.39 3.65
N ILE A 295 12.62 -16.05 3.87
CA ILE A 295 12.49 -17.18 4.79
C ILE A 295 13.12 -18.40 4.15
N LYS A 296 14.16 -18.97 4.78
CA LYS A 296 14.91 -20.10 4.23
C LYS A 296 14.13 -21.41 4.23
N ASP A 297 13.42 -21.68 5.32
CA ASP A 297 12.54 -22.84 5.44
C ASP A 297 11.09 -22.39 5.48
N THR A 298 10.37 -22.64 4.40
CA THR A 298 8.96 -22.30 4.23
C THR A 298 8.03 -23.52 4.37
N SER A 299 8.56 -24.67 4.74
CA SER A 299 7.81 -25.94 4.82
C SER A 299 6.66 -25.90 5.84
N TRP A 300 6.74 -25.01 6.81
CA TRP A 300 5.72 -24.83 7.86
C TRP A 300 4.57 -23.88 7.43
N ILE A 301 4.72 -23.17 6.31
CA ILE A 301 3.69 -22.23 5.82
C ILE A 301 2.65 -23.00 5.01
N HIS A 302 1.46 -23.15 5.58
CA HIS A 302 0.32 -23.80 4.92
C HIS A 302 -0.92 -22.93 5.03
N PRO A 303 -1.73 -22.80 3.97
CA PRO A 303 -3.08 -22.23 4.07
C PRO A 303 -3.90 -23.04 5.06
N VAL A 304 -4.65 -22.36 5.91
CA VAL A 304 -5.52 -22.98 6.92
C VAL A 304 -6.97 -22.54 6.75
N LYS A 305 -7.91 -23.43 7.06
CA LYS A 305 -9.33 -23.09 7.18
C LYS A 305 -9.65 -22.93 8.66
N TYR A 306 -10.27 -21.83 9.02
CA TYR A 306 -10.64 -21.58 10.42
C TYR A 306 -12.05 -21.01 10.53
N VAL A 307 -12.63 -21.15 11.73
CA VAL A 307 -13.86 -20.50 12.14
C VAL A 307 -13.52 -19.44 13.18
N GLY A 308 -14.30 -18.35 13.24
CA GLY A 308 -14.02 -17.22 14.14
C GLY A 308 -15.17 -16.95 15.11
N VAL A 309 -14.86 -16.78 16.39
CA VAL A 309 -15.83 -16.42 17.42
C VAL A 309 -16.44 -15.03 17.17
N TRP A 310 -15.70 -14.12 16.53
CA TRP A 310 -16.08 -12.75 16.23
C TRP A 310 -17.42 -12.59 15.46
N TRP A 311 -17.86 -13.63 14.74
CA TRP A 311 -19.18 -13.60 14.07
C TRP A 311 -20.33 -13.41 15.03
N GLU A 312 -20.24 -13.86 16.28
CA GLU A 312 -21.27 -13.63 17.28
C GLU A 312 -21.37 -12.15 17.65
N MET A 313 -20.22 -11.47 17.73
CA MET A 313 -20.13 -10.05 18.03
C MET A 313 -20.68 -9.20 16.88
N ILE A 314 -20.23 -9.46 15.64
CA ILE A 314 -20.73 -8.76 14.45
C ILE A 314 -22.22 -8.96 14.26
N SER A 315 -22.75 -10.15 14.55
CA SER A 315 -24.21 -10.43 14.46
C SER A 315 -25.02 -9.93 15.64
N GLY A 316 -24.39 -9.30 16.64
CA GLY A 316 -25.06 -8.77 17.85
C GLY A 316 -25.52 -9.84 18.84
N LYS A 317 -25.08 -11.10 18.69
CA LYS A 317 -25.41 -12.20 19.63
C LYS A 317 -24.51 -12.19 20.86
N GLY A 318 -23.36 -11.57 20.80
CA GLY A 318 -22.39 -11.47 21.87
C GLY A 318 -21.59 -10.17 21.79
N GLU A 319 -20.66 -10.03 22.71
CA GLU A 319 -19.82 -8.85 22.87
C GLU A 319 -18.34 -9.25 22.96
N TRP A 320 -17.43 -8.33 22.53
CA TRP A 320 -15.98 -8.49 22.75
C TRP A 320 -15.59 -8.21 24.20
N ALA A 321 -16.34 -7.27 24.84
CA ALA A 321 -16.08 -6.83 26.20
C ALA A 321 -16.52 -7.89 27.22
N TYR A 322 -15.68 -8.09 28.25
CA TYR A 322 -16.01 -8.96 29.39
C TYR A 322 -16.98 -8.28 30.35
N THR A 323 -16.85 -6.98 30.54
CA THR A 323 -17.59 -6.22 31.55
C THR A 323 -18.10 -4.89 30.99
N HIS A 324 -19.12 -4.32 31.64
CA HIS A 324 -19.57 -2.95 31.41
C HIS A 324 -19.15 -1.99 32.54
N ASP A 325 -18.36 -2.45 33.52
CA ASP A 325 -17.90 -1.63 34.65
C ASP A 325 -16.84 -0.59 34.23
N TYR A 326 -16.17 -0.80 33.10
CA TYR A 326 -15.09 0.03 32.60
C TYR A 326 -15.42 0.67 31.24
N PRO A 327 -16.10 1.82 31.21
CA PRO A 327 -16.36 2.54 29.96
C PRO A 327 -15.08 3.11 29.33
N THR A 328 -13.99 3.21 30.12
CA THR A 328 -12.63 3.56 29.67
C THR A 328 -11.63 2.62 30.32
N VAL A 329 -10.68 2.13 29.54
CA VAL A 329 -9.62 1.22 30.01
C VAL A 329 -8.37 1.99 30.35
N LYS A 330 -7.86 1.77 31.58
CA LYS A 330 -6.50 2.15 31.99
C LYS A 330 -5.83 0.91 32.54
N LEU A 331 -4.93 0.31 31.77
CA LEU A 331 -4.32 -0.99 32.09
C LEU A 331 -3.76 -1.08 33.53
N ASP A 332 -3.17 0.02 34.02
CA ASP A 332 -2.59 0.08 35.36
C ASP A 332 -3.65 0.27 36.49
N GLY A 333 -4.90 0.48 36.15
CA GLY A 333 -5.97 0.84 37.10
C GLY A 333 -7.25 0.02 36.99
N THR A 334 -7.31 -0.98 36.11
CA THR A 334 -8.48 -1.84 35.93
C THR A 334 -8.30 -3.18 36.64
N ASP A 335 -9.26 -3.58 37.48
CA ASP A 335 -9.27 -4.85 38.19
C ASP A 335 -10.33 -5.79 37.61
N TYR A 336 -9.94 -6.53 36.57
CA TYR A 336 -10.84 -7.47 35.90
C TYR A 336 -11.21 -8.69 36.74
N VAL A 337 -10.45 -9.01 37.79
CA VAL A 337 -10.74 -10.14 38.68
C VAL A 337 -12.03 -9.90 39.47
N HIS A 338 -12.25 -8.65 39.87
CA HIS A 338 -13.44 -8.25 40.63
C HIS A 338 -14.53 -7.57 39.79
N ALA A 339 -14.28 -7.37 38.49
CA ALA A 339 -15.26 -6.80 37.59
C ALA A 339 -16.46 -7.73 37.39
N LYS A 340 -17.66 -7.15 37.26
CA LYS A 340 -18.89 -7.92 37.01
C LYS A 340 -18.94 -8.35 35.54
N PRO A 341 -19.03 -9.67 35.24
CA PRO A 341 -19.20 -10.14 33.88
C PRO A 341 -20.47 -9.57 33.22
N SER A 342 -20.39 -9.14 31.96
CA SER A 342 -21.54 -8.68 31.18
C SER A 342 -22.58 -9.80 30.94
N GLY A 343 -22.11 -11.05 30.95
CA GLY A 343 -22.89 -12.22 30.58
C GLY A 343 -23.10 -12.42 29.08
N LYS A 344 -22.46 -11.53 28.26
CA LYS A 344 -22.50 -11.58 26.79
C LYS A 344 -21.15 -11.74 26.14
N HIS A 345 -20.07 -11.82 26.92
CA HIS A 345 -18.74 -12.03 26.42
C HIS A 345 -18.63 -13.35 25.65
N SER A 346 -18.36 -13.29 24.34
CA SER A 346 -18.36 -14.48 23.47
C SER A 346 -17.06 -15.28 23.53
N ALA A 347 -15.94 -14.64 23.83
CA ALA A 347 -14.64 -15.32 23.93
C ALA A 347 -14.45 -16.01 25.30
N ASN A 348 -15.46 -16.75 25.78
CA ASN A 348 -15.40 -17.46 27.05
C ASN A 348 -15.12 -18.96 26.85
N ASN A 349 -14.69 -19.62 27.93
CA ASN A 349 -14.30 -21.05 27.92
C ASN A 349 -15.37 -21.97 27.32
N ALA A 350 -16.63 -21.79 27.66
CA ALA A 350 -17.70 -22.68 27.22
C ALA A 350 -17.98 -22.52 25.71
N ASN A 351 -18.02 -21.25 25.25
CA ASN A 351 -18.30 -20.94 23.87
C ASN A 351 -17.14 -21.35 22.95
N VAL A 352 -15.89 -21.04 23.33
CA VAL A 352 -14.72 -21.39 22.53
C VAL A 352 -14.57 -22.94 22.40
N ARG A 353 -14.89 -23.72 23.46
CA ARG A 353 -14.94 -25.18 23.35
C ARG A 353 -15.97 -25.64 22.31
N ARG A 354 -17.14 -25.01 22.25
CA ARG A 354 -18.16 -25.32 21.23
C ARG A 354 -17.64 -25.03 19.82
N TYR A 355 -16.91 -23.94 19.61
CA TYR A 355 -16.26 -23.64 18.31
C TYR A 355 -15.16 -24.66 17.97
N ILE A 356 -14.37 -25.09 18.96
CA ILE A 356 -13.35 -26.15 18.77
C ILE A 356 -14.01 -27.47 18.34
N ASP A 357 -15.09 -27.88 19.01
CA ASP A 357 -15.82 -29.09 18.65
C ASP A 357 -16.42 -28.99 17.24
N PHE A 358 -16.97 -27.85 16.87
CA PHE A 358 -17.46 -27.59 15.52
C PHE A 358 -16.31 -27.68 14.49
N ALA A 359 -15.20 -27.02 14.75
CA ALA A 359 -14.03 -27.03 13.86
C ALA A 359 -13.53 -28.47 13.63
N ALA A 360 -13.39 -29.25 14.69
CA ALA A 360 -12.96 -30.65 14.63
C ALA A 360 -13.94 -31.52 13.83
N ALA A 361 -15.25 -31.35 14.06
CA ALA A 361 -16.27 -32.14 13.39
C ALA A 361 -16.41 -31.84 11.89
N HIS A 362 -16.04 -30.62 11.46
CA HIS A 362 -16.21 -30.14 10.09
C HIS A 362 -14.91 -29.93 9.31
N GLY A 363 -13.76 -30.41 9.83
CA GLY A 363 -12.48 -30.39 9.12
C GLY A 363 -11.91 -28.97 8.95
N PHE A 364 -12.10 -28.10 9.94
CA PHE A 364 -11.39 -26.84 10.08
C PHE A 364 -10.10 -27.05 10.86
N ASP A 365 -9.04 -26.34 10.48
CA ASP A 365 -7.72 -26.47 11.09
C ASP A 365 -7.60 -25.70 12.41
N ALA A 366 -8.40 -24.61 12.56
CA ALA A 366 -8.25 -23.70 13.69
C ALA A 366 -9.55 -22.95 14.05
N VAL A 367 -9.51 -22.33 15.25
CA VAL A 367 -10.50 -21.37 15.75
C VAL A 367 -9.79 -20.05 16.01
N LEU A 368 -10.22 -18.97 15.34
CA LEU A 368 -9.80 -17.60 15.64
C LEU A 368 -10.62 -17.06 16.81
N VAL A 369 -9.94 -16.52 17.83
CA VAL A 369 -10.59 -15.94 19.00
C VAL A 369 -10.22 -14.47 19.11
N GLU A 370 -11.14 -13.58 18.76
CA GLU A 370 -11.11 -12.18 19.18
C GLU A 370 -11.77 -12.02 20.54
N GLY A 371 -11.40 -10.99 21.28
CA GLY A 371 -11.99 -10.74 22.61
C GLY A 371 -11.39 -11.58 23.74
N TRP A 372 -10.30 -12.33 23.50
CA TRP A 372 -9.71 -13.20 24.50
C TRP A 372 -8.96 -12.46 25.62
N ASN A 373 -8.41 -11.28 25.31
CA ASN A 373 -7.51 -10.49 26.16
C ASN A 373 -8.17 -9.19 26.64
N ILE A 374 -7.60 -8.61 27.67
CA ILE A 374 -8.07 -7.35 28.30
C ILE A 374 -7.97 -6.18 27.32
N GLY A 375 -9.01 -5.32 27.30
CA GLY A 375 -9.02 -4.04 26.59
C GLY A 375 -10.23 -3.77 25.71
N TRP A 376 -11.04 -4.76 25.42
CA TRP A 376 -12.15 -4.64 24.46
C TRP A 376 -13.34 -3.78 24.93
N GLU A 377 -13.35 -3.32 26.17
CA GLU A 377 -14.36 -2.40 26.68
C GLU A 377 -14.24 -1.00 26.05
N ASP A 378 -13.04 -0.61 25.64
CA ASP A 378 -12.72 0.75 25.17
C ASP A 378 -11.91 0.77 23.87
N TRP A 379 -12.02 -0.25 23.03
CA TRP A 379 -11.18 -0.41 21.85
C TRP A 379 -11.60 0.44 20.66
N SER A 380 -12.90 0.73 20.52
CA SER A 380 -13.44 1.41 19.37
C SER A 380 -13.22 2.92 19.39
N GLY A 381 -12.97 3.51 18.24
CA GLY A 381 -12.77 4.94 18.07
C GLY A 381 -11.31 5.29 17.73
N TYR A 382 -10.95 6.55 17.86
CA TYR A 382 -9.61 7.06 17.52
C TYR A 382 -8.51 6.37 18.32
N MET A 383 -7.29 6.33 17.74
CA MET A 383 -6.08 5.75 18.35
C MET A 383 -6.05 5.89 19.85
N LYS A 384 -6.16 4.78 20.54
CA LYS A 384 -6.12 4.73 22.00
C LYS A 384 -4.89 3.96 22.45
N GLU A 385 -3.92 4.66 22.99
CA GLU A 385 -2.75 4.03 23.60
C GLU A 385 -3.12 3.32 24.90
N LYS A 386 -2.45 2.21 25.19
CA LYS A 386 -2.53 1.48 26.46
C LYS A 386 -3.91 0.93 26.84
N VAL A 387 -4.70 0.61 25.83
CA VAL A 387 -6.00 -0.05 26.01
C VAL A 387 -5.83 -1.56 26.11
N PHE A 388 -5.04 -2.16 25.20
CA PHE A 388 -4.86 -3.61 25.15
C PHE A 388 -3.65 -4.10 25.92
N ASP A 389 -3.85 -5.16 26.69
CA ASP A 389 -2.81 -6.04 27.22
C ASP A 389 -2.77 -7.33 26.39
N PHE A 390 -1.69 -7.55 25.66
CA PHE A 390 -1.51 -8.69 24.76
C PHE A 390 -1.05 -9.97 25.47
N LEU A 391 -1.02 -9.98 26.80
CA LEU A 391 -0.50 -11.08 27.63
C LEU A 391 -1.55 -11.64 28.59
N THR A 392 -2.54 -10.84 28.97
CA THR A 392 -3.48 -11.19 30.02
C THR A 392 -4.86 -11.50 29.43
N PRO A 393 -5.32 -12.76 29.54
CA PRO A 393 -6.69 -13.12 29.13
C PRO A 393 -7.74 -12.54 30.11
N TYR A 394 -8.97 -12.47 29.64
CA TYR A 394 -10.08 -12.23 30.53
C TYR A 394 -10.28 -13.38 31.54
N PRO A 395 -10.91 -13.14 32.70
CA PRO A 395 -11.07 -14.15 33.75
C PRO A 395 -11.82 -15.42 33.33
N ASP A 396 -12.68 -15.31 32.30
CA ASP A 396 -13.45 -16.44 31.76
C ASP A 396 -12.82 -17.12 30.54
N PHE A 397 -11.56 -16.76 30.19
CA PHE A 397 -10.80 -17.35 29.09
C PHE A 397 -9.50 -18.01 29.61
N ASP A 398 -9.51 -19.31 29.77
CA ASP A 398 -8.35 -20.12 30.16
C ASP A 398 -7.58 -20.58 28.91
N ILE A 399 -6.58 -19.79 28.49
CA ILE A 399 -5.75 -20.08 27.31
C ILE A 399 -5.20 -21.50 27.35
N LYS A 400 -4.63 -21.91 28.51
CA LYS A 400 -3.96 -23.19 28.64
C LYS A 400 -4.94 -24.35 28.44
N ALA A 401 -6.02 -24.35 29.20
CA ALA A 401 -7.02 -25.39 29.13
C ALA A 401 -7.73 -25.47 27.74
N LEU A 402 -7.95 -24.31 27.09
CA LEU A 402 -8.53 -24.25 25.76
C LEU A 402 -7.58 -24.75 24.70
N ASN A 403 -6.29 -24.39 24.79
CA ASN A 403 -5.28 -24.85 23.83
C ASN A 403 -5.03 -26.36 23.93
N GLU A 404 -4.90 -26.88 25.15
CA GLU A 404 -4.82 -28.33 25.39
C GLU A 404 -6.03 -29.08 24.82
N TYR A 405 -7.24 -28.52 25.02
CA TYR A 405 -8.47 -29.08 24.49
C TYR A 405 -8.49 -29.07 22.96
N ALA A 406 -8.13 -27.95 22.34
CA ALA A 406 -8.07 -27.81 20.89
C ALA A 406 -7.09 -28.82 20.28
N HIS A 407 -5.89 -28.92 20.82
CA HIS A 407 -4.88 -29.89 20.37
C HIS A 407 -5.35 -31.33 20.52
N SER A 408 -6.07 -31.67 21.59
CA SER A 408 -6.66 -33.01 21.76
C SER A 408 -7.67 -33.38 20.67
N LYS A 409 -8.23 -32.38 19.98
CA LYS A 409 -9.16 -32.51 18.87
C LYS A 409 -8.51 -32.34 17.50
N GLY A 410 -7.20 -32.11 17.44
CA GLY A 410 -6.48 -31.79 16.19
C GLY A 410 -6.75 -30.39 15.64
N VAL A 411 -7.20 -29.46 16.45
CA VAL A 411 -7.52 -28.07 16.11
C VAL A 411 -6.53 -27.14 16.79
N LYS A 412 -6.17 -26.00 16.16
CA LYS A 412 -5.34 -24.95 16.75
C LYS A 412 -6.18 -23.75 17.16
N LEU A 413 -5.68 -22.95 18.10
CA LEU A 413 -6.21 -21.62 18.39
C LEU A 413 -5.38 -20.58 17.63
N ILE A 414 -6.06 -19.60 17.04
CA ILE A 414 -5.48 -18.39 16.48
C ILE A 414 -5.87 -17.25 17.41
N MET A 415 -4.88 -16.61 18.02
CA MET A 415 -5.08 -15.48 18.91
C MET A 415 -4.98 -14.19 18.09
N HIS A 416 -6.02 -13.36 18.19
CA HIS A 416 -6.06 -12.05 17.54
C HIS A 416 -5.41 -11.00 18.43
N HIS A 417 -4.60 -10.11 17.85
CA HIS A 417 -4.06 -8.95 18.53
C HIS A 417 -4.68 -7.68 17.93
N GLU A 418 -5.73 -7.17 18.57
CA GLU A 418 -6.28 -5.85 18.25
C GLU A 418 -5.38 -4.76 18.83
N THR A 419 -5.05 -3.76 18.04
CA THR A 419 -4.10 -2.71 18.43
C THR A 419 -4.77 -1.38 18.78
N SER A 420 -6.08 -1.20 18.49
CA SER A 420 -6.77 0.10 18.53
C SER A 420 -5.98 1.20 17.77
N SER A 421 -5.35 0.83 16.66
CA SER A 421 -4.47 1.69 15.84
C SER A 421 -3.24 2.23 16.59
N SER A 422 -2.87 1.67 17.74
CA SER A 422 -1.68 2.07 18.51
C SER A 422 -0.51 1.13 18.24
N VAL A 423 0.24 1.42 17.18
CA VAL A 423 1.44 0.66 16.79
C VAL A 423 2.49 0.65 17.90
N MET A 424 2.73 1.81 18.53
CA MET A 424 3.74 1.95 19.61
C MET A 424 3.43 1.07 20.81
N ASN A 425 2.16 0.96 21.22
CA ASN A 425 1.77 0.07 22.31
C ASN A 425 1.98 -1.41 21.92
N TYR A 426 1.61 -1.79 20.70
CA TYR A 426 1.78 -3.15 20.21
C TYR A 426 3.26 -3.55 20.11
N GLU A 427 4.09 -2.72 19.49
CA GLU A 427 5.53 -2.99 19.33
C GLU A 427 6.25 -3.17 20.69
N LYS A 428 5.84 -2.44 21.71
CA LYS A 428 6.37 -2.57 23.07
C LYS A 428 6.16 -3.96 23.67
N TYR A 429 5.06 -4.62 23.34
CA TYR A 429 4.68 -5.92 23.89
C TYR A 429 4.90 -7.09 22.94
N MET A 430 5.17 -6.82 21.65
CA MET A 430 5.15 -7.80 20.58
C MET A 430 6.02 -9.04 20.86
N ASP A 431 7.26 -8.86 21.30
CA ASP A 431 8.16 -9.99 21.57
C ASP A 431 7.62 -10.90 22.68
N ARG A 432 7.05 -10.30 23.74
CA ARG A 432 6.43 -11.05 24.85
C ARG A 432 5.15 -11.74 24.42
N ALA A 433 4.35 -11.09 23.58
CA ALA A 433 3.11 -11.66 23.04
C ALA A 433 3.41 -12.87 22.15
N TYR A 434 4.41 -12.78 21.26
CA TYR A 434 4.85 -13.93 20.48
C TYR A 434 5.51 -15.02 21.33
N GLN A 435 6.20 -14.66 22.41
CA GLN A 435 6.73 -15.67 23.35
C GLN A 435 5.58 -16.42 24.05
N LEU A 436 4.52 -15.72 24.47
CA LEU A 436 3.33 -16.34 25.05
C LEU A 436 2.72 -17.39 24.09
N MET A 437 2.60 -17.06 22.78
CA MET A 437 2.11 -18.00 21.78
C MET A 437 3.00 -19.23 21.64
N LYS A 438 4.33 -19.06 21.70
CA LYS A 438 5.29 -20.18 21.67
C LYS A 438 5.19 -21.07 22.90
N ASP A 439 4.98 -20.49 24.06
CA ASP A 439 4.90 -21.20 25.35
C ASP A 439 3.65 -22.10 25.38
N TYR A 440 2.60 -21.72 24.69
CA TYR A 440 1.38 -22.53 24.58
C TYR A 440 1.32 -23.41 23.33
N GLY A 441 2.18 -23.18 22.30
CA GLY A 441 2.19 -23.96 21.04
C GLY A 441 1.07 -23.58 20.09
#